data_3e072e4f6a62c0be9d6273ce0c89f5c7
#
_entry.id   3e072e4f6a62c0be9d6273ce0c89f5c7
#
_cell.length_a   1.000
_cell.length_b   1.000
_cell.length_c   1.000
_cell.angle_alpha   90.00
_cell.angle_beta   90.00
_cell.angle_gamma   90.00
#
_symmetry.space_group_name_H-M   'P 1'
#
loop_
_entity.id
_entity.type
_entity.pdbx_description
1 polymer ?
#
loop_
_entity_poly.entity_id
_entity_poly.type
_entity_poly.pdbx_seq_one_letter_code
_entity_poly.pdbx_strand_id
1 'polypeptide(L)'
;MPNRARKGKQTAAPCGRRRQAADFARTAEGAKTVTEDLIAAATAVRLNAYTPYSRFKVGAALRSTSGHVHVGCNVENVAYPEGTCAEAGAIAAMVAGGDDRIAEIVVIADSPTPVPPCGGCRQKIAEFASPDVLVTLCTTDGERLQLTVADLLPGAFGADHMDRA
;
A
#
# COMPACT_ATOMS: atom_id res chain seq x y z
N MET A 1 43.79 -36.84 -32.96
CA MET A 1 42.55 -36.21 -33.51
C MET A 1 41.60 -36.01 -32.36
N PRO A 2 41.34 -34.78 -31.84
CA PRO A 2 40.46 -34.57 -30.74
C PRO A 2 39.04 -34.28 -31.20
N ASN A 3 38.08 -34.88 -30.50
CA ASN A 3 36.64 -34.85 -30.67
C ASN A 3 36.07 -33.48 -30.26
N ARG A 4 35.38 -32.78 -31.19
CA ARG A 4 34.70 -31.52 -30.93
C ARG A 4 33.32 -31.78 -30.30
N ALA A 5 33.18 -31.53 -29.02
CA ALA A 5 31.89 -31.47 -28.34
C ALA A 5 31.08 -30.26 -28.83
N ARG A 6 29.86 -30.51 -29.34
CA ARG A 6 28.87 -29.49 -29.76
C ARG A 6 28.26 -28.84 -28.52
N LYS A 7 28.45 -27.53 -28.36
CA LYS A 7 27.73 -26.71 -27.39
C LYS A 7 26.28 -26.54 -27.83
N GLY A 8 25.35 -27.14 -27.10
CA GLY A 8 23.92 -26.89 -27.24
C GLY A 8 23.58 -25.47 -26.84
N LYS A 9 22.92 -24.71 -27.71
CA LYS A 9 22.31 -23.42 -27.40
C LYS A 9 21.10 -23.66 -26.51
N GLN A 10 21.19 -23.26 -25.24
CA GLN A 10 20.02 -23.11 -24.39
C GLN A 10 19.24 -21.86 -24.83
N THR A 11 18.07 -22.05 -25.38
CA THR A 11 17.11 -20.98 -25.64
C THR A 11 16.43 -20.62 -24.33
N ALA A 12 16.65 -19.42 -23.85
CA ALA A 12 15.94 -18.87 -22.69
C ALA A 12 14.44 -18.75 -23.02
N ALA A 13 13.59 -19.32 -22.17
CA ALA A 13 12.16 -19.17 -22.26
C ALA A 13 11.76 -17.71 -21.99
N PRO A 14 10.76 -17.16 -22.70
CA PRO A 14 10.32 -15.79 -22.48
C PRO A 14 9.70 -15.64 -21.09
N CYS A 15 10.18 -14.68 -20.33
CA CYS A 15 9.67 -14.27 -19.03
C CYS A 15 8.18 -13.87 -19.17
N GLY A 16 7.29 -14.67 -18.56
CA GLY A 16 5.84 -14.51 -18.64
C GLY A 16 5.30 -13.30 -17.86
N ARG A 17 5.46 -12.07 -18.38
CA ARG A 17 4.95 -10.83 -17.78
C ARG A 17 3.47 -10.53 -18.06
N ARG A 18 2.65 -11.46 -18.54
CA ARG A 18 1.25 -11.17 -18.91
C ARG A 18 0.18 -11.83 -18.05
N ARG A 19 0.51 -12.60 -17.01
CA ARG A 19 -0.49 -13.30 -16.20
C ARG A 19 -0.88 -12.63 -14.88
N GLN A 20 -0.15 -11.62 -14.42
CA GLN A 20 -0.41 -11.00 -13.10
C GLN A 20 -1.54 -9.98 -13.07
N ALA A 21 -1.93 -9.37 -14.19
CA ALA A 21 -3.00 -8.37 -14.22
C ALA A 21 -4.41 -9.00 -14.30
N ALA A 22 -4.56 -10.22 -14.80
CA ALA A 22 -5.86 -10.87 -14.97
C ALA A 22 -6.33 -11.68 -13.75
N ASP A 23 -5.41 -12.13 -12.89
CA ASP A 23 -5.75 -12.90 -11.70
C ASP A 23 -6.15 -12.02 -10.51
N PHE A 24 -5.78 -10.73 -10.50
CA PHE A 24 -6.15 -9.77 -9.45
C PHE A 24 -7.64 -9.37 -9.49
N ALA A 25 -8.33 -9.58 -10.59
CA ALA A 25 -9.75 -9.21 -10.72
C ALA A 25 -10.73 -10.25 -10.10
N ARG A 26 -10.24 -11.36 -9.53
CA ARG A 26 -11.08 -12.53 -9.21
C ARG A 26 -11.38 -12.80 -7.73
N THR A 27 -10.94 -11.95 -6.82
CA THR A 27 -11.18 -12.13 -5.37
C THR A 27 -12.23 -11.18 -4.78
N ALA A 28 -13.21 -10.76 -5.57
CA ALA A 28 -14.20 -9.76 -5.14
C ALA A 28 -15.44 -10.34 -4.40
N GLU A 29 -15.48 -11.63 -4.07
CA GLU A 29 -16.59 -12.19 -3.31
C GLU A 29 -16.17 -12.47 -1.86
N GLY A 30 -16.44 -11.50 -0.99
CA GLY A 30 -16.20 -11.57 0.46
C GLY A 30 -15.47 -10.37 1.07
N ALA A 31 -15.04 -9.42 0.26
CA ALA A 31 -14.36 -8.21 0.74
C ALA A 31 -15.34 -7.33 1.53
N LYS A 32 -14.98 -6.98 2.78
CA LYS A 32 -15.66 -5.92 3.52
C LYS A 32 -15.68 -4.66 2.66
N THR A 33 -16.86 -4.12 2.41
CA THR A 33 -17.00 -2.87 1.67
C THR A 33 -16.32 -1.75 2.43
N VAL A 34 -15.43 -1.03 1.76
CA VAL A 34 -14.83 0.21 2.30
C VAL A 34 -15.95 1.21 2.52
N THR A 35 -15.95 1.85 3.67
CA THR A 35 -16.94 2.86 3.98
C THR A 35 -16.63 4.16 3.25
N GLU A 36 -17.64 4.75 2.63
CA GLU A 36 -17.50 6.00 1.84
C GLU A 36 -16.97 7.16 2.69
N ASP A 37 -17.17 7.12 4.01
CA ASP A 37 -16.63 8.12 4.93
C ASP A 37 -15.09 8.11 5.00
N LEU A 38 -14.42 6.94 4.87
CA LEU A 38 -12.97 6.89 4.78
C LEU A 38 -12.46 7.50 3.48
N ILE A 39 -13.14 7.26 2.35
CA ILE A 39 -12.79 7.89 1.07
C ILE A 39 -12.94 9.40 1.19
N ALA A 40 -14.04 9.88 1.77
CA ALA A 40 -14.27 11.30 1.98
C ALA A 40 -13.18 11.92 2.89
N ALA A 41 -12.82 11.25 4.00
CA ALA A 41 -11.79 11.70 4.92
C ALA A 41 -10.40 11.76 4.26
N ALA A 42 -10.02 10.72 3.49
CA ALA A 42 -8.76 10.69 2.73
C ALA A 42 -8.72 11.80 1.66
N THR A 43 -9.84 12.04 0.97
CA THR A 43 -9.96 13.11 -0.03
C THR A 43 -9.78 14.48 0.62
N ALA A 44 -10.43 14.72 1.75
CA ALA A 44 -10.35 15.99 2.46
C ALA A 44 -8.93 16.28 2.96
N VAL A 45 -8.28 15.31 3.64
CA VAL A 45 -6.94 15.51 4.19
C VAL A 45 -5.87 15.66 3.10
N ARG A 46 -6.06 15.03 1.94
CA ARG A 46 -5.18 15.16 0.76
C ARG A 46 -4.96 16.62 0.37
N LEU A 47 -5.96 17.48 0.49
CA LEU A 47 -5.86 18.89 0.12
C LEU A 47 -4.82 19.63 0.96
N ASN A 48 -4.56 19.18 2.18
CA ASN A 48 -3.59 19.76 3.11
C ASN A 48 -2.14 19.27 2.85
N ALA A 49 -1.93 18.34 1.91
CA ALA A 49 -0.61 17.81 1.62
C ALA A 49 0.38 18.91 1.25
N TYR A 50 1.57 18.87 1.87
CA TYR A 50 2.67 19.78 1.60
C TYR A 50 3.60 19.18 0.55
N THR A 51 3.45 19.57 -0.70
CA THR A 51 4.13 18.98 -1.86
C THR A 51 4.76 20.01 -2.79
N PRO A 52 5.68 20.87 -2.30
CA PRO A 52 6.26 21.94 -3.12
C PRO A 52 7.16 21.43 -4.24
N TYR A 53 7.70 20.22 -4.12
CA TYR A 53 8.66 19.66 -5.08
C TYR A 53 7.98 18.77 -6.13
N SER A 54 7.24 17.75 -5.71
CA SER A 54 6.59 16.80 -6.63
C SER A 54 5.26 17.30 -7.17
N ARG A 55 4.57 18.16 -6.42
CA ARG A 55 3.16 18.55 -6.62
C ARG A 55 2.20 17.38 -6.57
N PHE A 56 2.65 16.22 -6.09
CA PHE A 56 1.88 14.98 -6.00
C PHE A 56 1.27 14.82 -4.60
N LYS A 57 0.00 15.20 -4.47
CA LYS A 57 -0.73 15.15 -3.21
C LYS A 57 -1.35 13.77 -2.97
N VAL A 58 -1.06 13.19 -1.82
CA VAL A 58 -1.63 11.93 -1.35
C VAL A 58 -2.37 12.16 -0.02
N GLY A 59 -3.53 11.56 0.12
CA GLY A 59 -4.27 11.47 1.38
C GLY A 59 -4.44 10.01 1.79
N ALA A 60 -4.40 9.76 3.09
CA ALA A 60 -4.72 8.46 3.67
C ALA A 60 -5.71 8.63 4.82
N ALA A 61 -6.64 7.70 4.93
CA ALA A 61 -7.53 7.57 6.08
C ALA A 61 -7.57 6.11 6.48
N LEU A 62 -7.49 5.83 7.77
CA LEU A 62 -7.63 4.49 8.30
C LEU A 62 -8.67 4.48 9.42
N ARG A 63 -9.33 3.34 9.57
CA ARG A 63 -10.18 3.04 10.72
C ARG A 63 -9.45 2.06 11.61
N SER A 64 -9.35 2.39 12.89
CA SER A 64 -8.84 1.47 13.88
C SER A 64 -9.88 0.39 14.24
N THR A 65 -9.44 -0.66 14.90
CA THR A 65 -10.35 -1.72 15.40
C THR A 65 -11.30 -1.22 16.49
N SER A 66 -10.99 -0.08 17.13
CA SER A 66 -11.88 0.62 18.06
C SER A 66 -12.96 1.46 17.36
N GLY A 67 -12.88 1.60 16.03
CA GLY A 67 -13.82 2.34 15.19
C GLY A 67 -13.46 3.81 14.94
N HIS A 68 -12.38 4.33 15.52
CA HIS A 68 -11.95 5.70 15.28
C HIS A 68 -11.31 5.85 13.90
N VAL A 69 -11.52 7.02 13.28
CA VAL A 69 -10.93 7.37 11.99
C VAL A 69 -9.73 8.29 12.21
N HIS A 70 -8.59 7.93 11.63
CA HIS A 70 -7.36 8.71 11.67
C HIS A 70 -6.91 9.02 10.25
N VAL A 71 -6.38 10.23 10.03
CA VAL A 71 -6.03 10.72 8.70
C VAL A 71 -4.60 11.22 8.64
N GLY A 72 -4.02 11.17 7.45
CA GLY A 72 -2.69 11.71 7.16
C GLY A 72 -2.57 12.14 5.70
N CYS A 73 -1.67 13.07 5.44
CA CYS A 73 -1.29 13.46 4.09
C CYS A 73 0.23 13.43 3.95
N ASN A 74 0.74 13.41 2.71
CA ASN A 74 2.18 13.47 2.53
C ASN A 74 2.73 14.87 2.80
N VAL A 75 3.92 14.89 3.42
CA VAL A 75 4.65 16.09 3.77
C VAL A 75 6.06 15.94 3.21
N GLU A 76 6.39 16.75 2.22
CA GLU A 76 7.71 16.76 1.60
C GLU A 76 8.71 17.58 2.41
N ASN A 77 9.98 17.32 2.18
CA ASN A 77 11.09 18.03 2.77
C ASN A 77 12.16 18.27 1.70
N VAL A 78 12.90 19.38 1.78
CA VAL A 78 14.06 19.65 0.90
C VAL A 78 15.13 18.57 1.03
N ALA A 79 15.29 18.00 2.22
CA ALA A 79 16.02 16.76 2.45
C ALA A 79 15.07 15.61 2.17
N TYR A 80 15.04 15.08 0.95
CA TYR A 80 14.05 14.09 0.48
C TYR A 80 13.85 12.88 1.41
N PRO A 81 14.88 12.31 2.06
CA PRO A 81 14.68 11.20 2.99
C PRO A 81 13.79 11.53 4.20
N GLU A 82 13.68 12.82 4.56
CA GLU A 82 12.89 13.30 5.71
C GLU A 82 11.41 13.52 5.37
N GLY A 83 11.01 13.27 4.13
CA GLY A 83 9.62 13.32 3.72
C GLY A 83 8.79 12.22 4.38
N THR A 84 7.52 12.53 4.68
CA THR A 84 6.59 11.58 5.30
C THR A 84 5.45 11.26 4.34
N CYS A 85 5.18 9.96 4.12
CA CYS A 85 4.04 9.53 3.32
C CYS A 85 2.72 9.68 4.09
N ALA A 86 1.61 9.81 3.37
CA ALA A 86 0.27 9.98 3.93
C ALA A 86 -0.10 8.84 4.89
N GLU A 87 0.18 7.60 4.53
CA GLU A 87 -0.10 6.41 5.33
C GLU A 87 0.68 6.43 6.65
N ALA A 88 1.95 6.84 6.61
CA ALA A 88 2.77 6.97 7.81
C ALA A 88 2.20 8.06 8.75
N GLY A 89 1.72 9.16 8.19
CA GLY A 89 1.03 10.21 8.95
C GLY A 89 -0.25 9.72 9.61
N ALA A 90 -1.09 8.96 8.88
CA ALA A 90 -2.33 8.39 9.43
C ALA A 90 -2.05 7.38 10.55
N ILE A 91 -1.03 6.52 10.39
CA ILE A 91 -0.60 5.56 11.42
C ILE A 91 -0.08 6.31 12.66
N ALA A 92 0.74 7.34 12.48
CA ALA A 92 1.24 8.15 13.59
C ALA A 92 0.09 8.83 14.35
N ALA A 93 -0.93 9.34 13.65
CA ALA A 93 -2.13 9.92 14.25
C ALA A 93 -2.94 8.86 15.02
N MET A 94 -3.06 7.63 14.51
CA MET A 94 -3.72 6.52 15.17
C MET A 94 -3.04 6.20 16.51
N VAL A 95 -1.73 6.01 16.49
CA VAL A 95 -0.95 5.69 17.71
C VAL A 95 -1.01 6.84 18.71
N ALA A 96 -0.89 8.09 18.25
CA ALA A 96 -1.03 9.27 19.11
C ALA A 96 -2.44 9.40 19.71
N GLY A 97 -3.47 8.87 19.04
CA GLY A 97 -4.84 8.79 19.53
C GLY A 97 -5.11 7.64 20.51
N GLY A 98 -4.13 6.78 20.76
CA GLY A 98 -4.23 5.64 21.67
C GLY A 98 -4.70 4.33 21.04
N ASP A 99 -4.83 4.27 19.69
CA ASP A 99 -5.17 3.07 18.94
C ASP A 99 -3.90 2.45 18.34
N ASP A 100 -3.88 1.12 18.17
CA ASP A 100 -2.70 0.39 17.68
C ASP A 100 -3.00 -0.69 16.63
N ARG A 101 -4.26 -0.79 16.16
CA ARG A 101 -4.66 -1.79 15.16
C ARG A 101 -5.56 -1.19 14.09
N ILE A 102 -5.20 -1.47 12.83
CA ILE A 102 -5.94 -1.04 11.65
C ILE A 102 -6.99 -2.08 11.28
N ALA A 103 -8.25 -1.66 11.10
CA ALA A 103 -9.34 -2.47 10.56
C ALA A 103 -9.50 -2.32 9.05
N GLU A 104 -9.27 -1.13 8.52
CA GLU A 104 -9.31 -0.81 7.09
C GLU A 104 -8.52 0.47 6.79
N ILE A 105 -8.02 0.64 5.58
CA ILE A 105 -7.28 1.83 5.16
C ILE A 105 -7.61 2.20 3.72
N VAL A 106 -7.72 3.50 3.47
CA VAL A 106 -7.89 4.10 2.15
C VAL A 106 -6.69 5.01 1.85
N VAL A 107 -6.18 4.92 0.62
CA VAL A 107 -5.16 5.85 0.08
C VAL A 107 -5.69 6.45 -1.20
N ILE A 108 -5.62 7.78 -1.34
CA ILE A 108 -6.11 8.50 -2.51
C ILE A 108 -5.05 9.45 -3.08
N ALA A 109 -4.91 9.44 -4.39
CA ALA A 109 -4.03 10.34 -5.13
C ALA A 109 -4.69 10.80 -6.44
N ASP A 110 -4.20 11.93 -6.96
CA ASP A 110 -4.53 12.38 -8.31
C ASP A 110 -3.56 11.72 -9.30
N SER A 111 -3.99 10.62 -9.87
CA SER A 111 -3.18 9.76 -10.73
C SER A 111 -4.06 9.05 -11.75
N PRO A 112 -3.50 8.65 -12.91
CA PRO A 112 -4.26 7.93 -13.95
C PRO A 112 -4.79 6.56 -13.51
N THR A 113 -4.18 5.96 -12.48
CA THR A 113 -4.57 4.67 -11.90
C THR A 113 -4.36 4.70 -10.40
N PRO A 114 -5.07 3.86 -9.61
CA PRO A 114 -4.86 3.75 -8.17
C PRO A 114 -3.39 3.47 -7.82
N VAL A 115 -2.82 4.28 -6.91
CA VAL A 115 -1.39 4.24 -6.54
C VAL A 115 -1.19 3.37 -5.31
N PRO A 116 -0.42 2.28 -5.39
CA PRO A 116 -0.11 1.46 -4.23
C PRO A 116 0.87 2.17 -3.28
N PRO A 117 0.80 1.88 -1.96
CA PRO A 117 1.75 2.36 -0.99
C PRO A 117 3.20 2.02 -1.37
N CYS A 118 4.13 2.91 -1.06
CA CYS A 118 5.56 2.63 -1.25
C CYS A 118 6.02 1.49 -0.34
N GLY A 119 7.18 0.90 -0.61
CA GLY A 119 7.70 -0.25 0.15
C GLY A 119 7.75 -0.01 1.66
N GLY A 120 8.19 1.18 2.09
CA GLY A 120 8.22 1.54 3.51
C GLY A 120 6.83 1.65 4.14
N CYS A 121 5.83 2.15 3.40
CA CYS A 121 4.45 2.21 3.89
C CYS A 121 3.81 0.83 3.99
N ARG A 122 4.10 -0.09 3.06
CA ARG A 122 3.62 -1.48 3.13
C ARG A 122 4.09 -2.17 4.41
N GLN A 123 5.37 -2.02 4.76
CA GLN A 123 5.92 -2.56 6.01
C GLN A 123 5.28 -1.89 7.25
N LYS A 124 5.06 -0.56 7.23
CA LYS A 124 4.39 0.14 8.32
C LYS A 124 2.93 -0.32 8.49
N ILE A 125 2.21 -0.53 7.39
CA ILE A 125 0.84 -1.05 7.44
C ILE A 125 0.83 -2.48 7.99
N ALA A 126 1.75 -3.34 7.56
CA ALA A 126 1.86 -4.73 8.03
C ALA A 126 2.15 -4.84 9.53
N GLU A 127 2.78 -3.85 10.16
CA GLU A 127 3.01 -3.80 11.61
C GLU A 127 1.70 -3.66 12.40
N PHE A 128 0.75 -2.87 11.89
CA PHE A 128 -0.47 -2.49 12.60
C PHE A 128 -1.74 -3.18 12.06
N ALA A 129 -1.64 -3.97 11.00
CA ALA A 129 -2.77 -4.60 10.33
C ALA A 129 -2.58 -6.12 10.18
N SER A 130 -3.65 -6.88 10.36
CA SER A 130 -3.66 -8.31 10.02
C SER A 130 -3.50 -8.50 8.50
N PRO A 131 -2.96 -9.65 8.04
CA PRO A 131 -2.72 -9.91 6.61
C PRO A 131 -3.95 -9.79 5.71
N ASP A 132 -5.16 -10.01 6.24
CA ASP A 132 -6.44 -9.95 5.55
C ASP A 132 -7.09 -8.56 5.52
N VAL A 133 -6.50 -7.58 6.20
CA VAL A 133 -7.01 -6.20 6.21
C VAL A 133 -6.96 -5.62 4.81
N LEU A 134 -8.06 -4.96 4.40
CA LEU A 134 -8.20 -4.35 3.08
C LEU A 134 -7.53 -2.98 3.03
N VAL A 135 -6.75 -2.79 1.99
CA VAL A 135 -6.17 -1.52 1.56
C VAL A 135 -6.86 -1.10 0.28
N THR A 136 -7.66 -0.05 0.33
CA THR A 136 -8.35 0.51 -0.84
C THR A 136 -7.55 1.68 -1.38
N LEU A 137 -7.19 1.57 -2.63
CA LEU A 137 -6.45 2.57 -3.39
C LEU A 137 -7.43 3.28 -4.31
N CYS A 138 -7.46 4.61 -4.28
CA CYS A 138 -8.41 5.41 -5.06
C CYS A 138 -7.69 6.45 -5.91
N THR A 139 -8.28 6.77 -7.05
CA THR A 139 -7.98 8.01 -7.77
C THR A 139 -9.00 9.09 -7.43
N THR A 140 -8.67 10.36 -7.70
CA THR A 140 -9.62 11.46 -7.57
C THR A 140 -10.80 11.37 -8.53
N ASP A 141 -10.64 10.64 -9.64
CA ASP A 141 -11.69 10.41 -10.65
C ASP A 141 -12.60 9.22 -10.31
N GLY A 142 -12.36 8.54 -9.17
CA GLY A 142 -13.25 7.50 -8.65
C GLY A 142 -12.85 6.07 -9.00
N GLU A 143 -11.74 5.83 -9.69
CA GLU A 143 -11.22 4.46 -9.85
C GLU A 143 -10.78 3.89 -8.50
N ARG A 144 -11.00 2.59 -8.31
CA ARG A 144 -10.71 1.89 -7.07
C ARG A 144 -10.04 0.55 -7.33
N LEU A 145 -9.06 0.23 -6.49
CA LEU A 145 -8.40 -1.08 -6.42
C LEU A 145 -8.33 -1.48 -4.95
N GLN A 146 -8.78 -2.69 -4.62
CA GLN A 146 -8.65 -3.25 -3.28
C GLN A 146 -7.63 -4.39 -3.29
N LEU A 147 -6.73 -4.36 -2.33
CA LEU A 147 -5.72 -5.38 -2.08
C LEU A 147 -5.70 -5.68 -0.58
N THR A 148 -5.32 -6.89 -0.20
CA THR A 148 -5.02 -7.19 1.19
C THR A 148 -3.61 -6.73 1.57
N VAL A 149 -3.33 -6.62 2.86
CA VAL A 149 -1.96 -6.35 3.34
C VAL A 149 -1.01 -7.45 2.87
N ALA A 150 -1.45 -8.71 2.87
CA ALA A 150 -0.66 -9.84 2.36
C ALA A 150 -0.33 -9.70 0.86
N ASP A 151 -1.28 -9.21 0.04
CA ASP A 151 -1.05 -8.97 -1.39
C ASP A 151 -0.02 -7.86 -1.62
N LEU A 152 -0.05 -6.83 -0.77
CA LEU A 152 0.85 -5.67 -0.88
C LEU A 152 2.30 -5.99 -0.46
N LEU A 153 2.49 -6.93 0.49
CA LEU A 153 3.81 -7.26 1.02
C LEU A 153 3.96 -8.78 1.21
N PRO A 154 4.10 -9.56 0.13
CA PRO A 154 4.42 -10.98 0.23
C PRO A 154 5.76 -11.20 0.94
N GLY A 155 5.79 -12.09 1.95
CA GLY A 155 7.00 -12.35 2.72
C GLY A 155 7.41 -11.18 3.63
N ALA A 156 6.41 -10.49 4.21
CA ALA A 156 6.63 -9.40 5.16
C ALA A 156 7.54 -9.84 6.32
N PHE A 157 8.44 -8.96 6.74
CA PHE A 157 9.18 -9.15 7.98
C PHE A 157 8.24 -8.85 9.16
N GLY A 158 8.10 -9.79 10.08
CA GLY A 158 7.23 -9.68 11.26
C GLY A 158 7.96 -10.04 12.55
N ALA A 159 7.32 -9.79 13.69
CA ALA A 159 7.86 -10.03 15.01
C ALA A 159 8.23 -11.50 15.27
N ASP A 160 7.49 -12.42 14.66
CA ASP A 160 7.72 -13.87 14.68
C ASP A 160 9.11 -14.27 14.16
N HIS A 161 9.73 -13.48 13.28
CA HIS A 161 11.09 -13.69 12.80
C HIS A 161 12.15 -13.36 13.87
N MET A 162 11.77 -12.62 14.91
CA MET A 162 12.65 -12.24 16.02
C MET A 162 12.47 -13.13 17.25
N ASP A 163 11.39 -13.90 17.33
CA ASP A 163 11.11 -14.82 18.43
C ASP A 163 12.04 -16.02 18.33
N ARG A 164 13.11 -15.96 19.13
CA ARG A 164 13.92 -17.15 19.46
C ARG A 164 13.34 -17.74 20.73
N ALA A 165 12.58 -18.81 20.56
CA ALA A 165 12.09 -19.61 21.67
C ALA A 165 13.24 -20.23 22.46
#